data_c3010346f6449c753be350c53e74019a
#
_entry.id   c3010346f6449c753be350c53e74019a
#
_cell.length_a   1.000
_cell.length_b   1.000
_cell.length_c   1.000
_cell.angle_alpha   90.00
_cell.angle_beta   90.00
_cell.angle_gamma   90.00
#
_symmetry.space_group_name_H-M   'P 1'
#
loop_
_entity.id
_entity.type
_entity.pdbx_description
1 polymer ?
#
loop_
_entity_poly.entity_id
_entity_poly.type
_entity_poly.pdbx_seq_one_letter_code
_entity_poly.pdbx_strand_id
1 'polypeptide(L)'
;MVKVNSVENYKDYGRCVEITNGVISALVTTEIGPRIISFGLSGGQNFMNDNRKLLGGKDMDKPYTDFFGENKRWENLGGHRIWLSPESYPETYTPDDKPCTVKETENGAVFIYAEDSEIGVQKEMEIKMDADDTNMQVLMRVKNIAKEEKEFSVWALSVCAQNGTLIIPMNTADKGLLHNRELSIWSYTDMSA
;
A
#
# COMPACT_ATOMS: atom_id res chain seq x y z
N MET A 1 12.07 6.62 -21.38
CA MET A 1 10.66 7.10 -21.45
C MET A 1 9.82 6.18 -20.58
N VAL A 2 8.97 6.75 -19.74
CA VAL A 2 8.04 5.96 -18.89
C VAL A 2 6.90 5.42 -19.72
N LYS A 3 6.53 4.16 -19.46
CA LYS A 3 5.41 3.47 -20.10
C LYS A 3 4.44 3.01 -19.03
N VAL A 4 3.15 3.04 -19.37
CA VAL A 4 2.05 2.53 -18.54
C VAL A 4 1.37 1.43 -19.34
N ASN A 5 1.40 0.20 -18.85
CA ASN A 5 0.93 -0.98 -19.57
C ASN A 5 -0.16 -1.68 -18.75
N SER A 6 -1.21 -2.15 -19.40
CA SER A 6 -2.19 -3.05 -18.76
C SER A 6 -1.64 -4.47 -18.68
N VAL A 7 -1.83 -5.09 -17.52
CA VAL A 7 -1.52 -6.50 -17.26
C VAL A 7 -2.82 -7.20 -16.89
N GLU A 8 -3.29 -8.09 -17.78
CA GLU A 8 -4.62 -8.70 -17.66
C GLU A 8 -4.79 -9.60 -16.45
N ASN A 9 -3.73 -10.27 -16.02
CA ASN A 9 -3.78 -11.13 -14.86
C ASN A 9 -2.40 -11.27 -14.21
N TYR A 10 -2.30 -10.92 -12.94
CA TYR A 10 -1.11 -11.12 -12.15
C TYR A 10 -1.41 -11.98 -10.93
N LYS A 11 -1.04 -13.26 -10.98
CA LYS A 11 -1.27 -14.24 -9.91
C LYS A 11 -2.75 -14.22 -9.43
N ASP A 12 -2.96 -14.15 -8.13
CA ASP A 12 -4.29 -14.12 -7.51
C ASP A 12 -4.82 -12.68 -7.31
N TYR A 13 -4.19 -11.68 -7.97
CA TYR A 13 -4.55 -10.25 -7.82
C TYR A 13 -5.41 -9.70 -8.96
N GLY A 14 -5.62 -10.49 -10.03
CA GLY A 14 -6.36 -10.04 -11.19
C GLY A 14 -5.63 -9.01 -12.02
N ARG A 15 -6.36 -8.05 -12.60
CA ARG A 15 -5.79 -7.01 -13.45
C ARG A 15 -4.93 -6.04 -12.66
N CYS A 16 -3.83 -5.66 -13.28
CA CYS A 16 -2.87 -4.71 -12.76
C CYS A 16 -2.46 -3.70 -13.84
N VAL A 17 -1.78 -2.65 -13.41
CA VAL A 17 -1.08 -1.71 -14.30
C VAL A 17 0.39 -1.72 -13.97
N GLU A 18 1.22 -1.93 -14.98
CA GLU A 18 2.67 -1.78 -14.89
C GLU A 18 3.07 -0.35 -15.26
N ILE A 19 3.92 0.25 -14.44
CA ILE A 19 4.63 1.49 -14.75
C ILE A 19 6.11 1.16 -14.83
N THR A 20 6.75 1.44 -15.97
CA THR A 20 8.18 1.15 -16.15
C THR A 20 8.86 2.22 -17.01
N ASN A 21 10.13 2.49 -16.70
CA ASN A 21 11.01 3.31 -17.52
C ASN A 21 12.08 2.47 -18.27
N GLY A 22 12.00 1.12 -18.12
CA GLY A 22 12.96 0.18 -18.69
C GLY A 22 14.13 -0.14 -17.74
N VAL A 23 14.37 0.66 -16.70
CA VAL A 23 15.36 0.40 -15.64
C VAL A 23 14.69 -0.23 -14.42
N ILE A 24 13.58 0.35 -13.99
CA ILE A 24 12.73 -0.16 -12.92
C ILE A 24 11.31 -0.42 -13.41
N SER A 25 10.59 -1.26 -12.69
CA SER A 25 9.17 -1.57 -12.93
C SER A 25 8.42 -1.63 -11.61
N ALA A 26 7.21 -1.06 -11.60
CA ALA A 26 6.24 -1.18 -10.53
C ALA A 26 4.93 -1.73 -11.09
N LEU A 27 4.35 -2.73 -10.42
CA LEU A 27 3.05 -3.30 -10.78
C LEU A 27 2.04 -2.95 -9.70
N VAL A 28 0.90 -2.38 -10.11
CA VAL A 28 -0.15 -1.89 -9.21
C VAL A 28 -1.44 -2.62 -9.48
N THR A 29 -2.07 -3.14 -8.43
CA THR A 29 -3.38 -3.80 -8.52
C THR A 29 -4.49 -2.80 -8.85
N THR A 30 -5.51 -3.22 -9.62
CA THR A 30 -6.60 -2.35 -10.05
C THR A 30 -8.01 -2.88 -9.75
N GLU A 31 -8.15 -4.18 -9.49
CA GLU A 31 -9.44 -4.81 -9.16
C GLU A 31 -9.69 -4.92 -7.66
N ILE A 32 -8.63 -4.92 -6.90
CA ILE A 32 -8.64 -4.81 -5.44
C ILE A 32 -7.88 -3.54 -5.07
N GLY A 33 -8.19 -2.94 -3.93
CA GLY A 33 -7.66 -1.63 -3.53
C GLY A 33 -6.21 -1.42 -3.94
N PRO A 34 -5.87 -0.32 -4.64
CA PRO A 34 -4.59 -0.20 -5.32
C PRO A 34 -3.43 -0.30 -4.33
N ARG A 35 -2.48 -1.17 -4.70
CA ARG A 35 -1.21 -1.35 -3.98
C ARG A 35 -0.11 -1.69 -4.97
N ILE A 36 1.09 -1.20 -4.72
CA ILE A 36 2.27 -1.59 -5.49
C ILE A 36 2.61 -3.02 -5.05
N ILE A 37 2.21 -3.99 -5.85
CA ILE A 37 2.37 -5.41 -5.50
C ILE A 37 3.70 -6.00 -5.98
N SER A 38 4.33 -5.33 -6.94
CA SER A 38 5.68 -5.64 -7.38
C SER A 38 6.46 -4.36 -7.61
N PHE A 39 7.72 -4.35 -7.21
CA PHE A 39 8.69 -3.29 -7.48
C PHE A 39 10.09 -3.86 -7.50
N GLY A 40 10.90 -3.42 -8.45
CA GLY A 40 12.30 -3.82 -8.60
C GLY A 40 12.91 -3.36 -9.90
N LEU A 41 14.11 -3.82 -10.20
CA LEU A 41 14.71 -3.63 -11.52
C LEU A 41 13.89 -4.35 -12.58
N SER A 42 13.77 -3.79 -13.77
CA SER A 42 13.00 -4.39 -14.88
C SER A 42 13.54 -5.78 -15.20
N GLY A 43 12.66 -6.79 -15.10
CA GLY A 43 13.03 -8.21 -15.24
C GLY A 43 13.79 -8.80 -14.06
N GLY A 44 13.97 -8.05 -12.98
CA GLY A 44 14.65 -8.47 -11.76
C GLY A 44 13.71 -9.08 -10.70
N GLN A 45 14.25 -9.18 -9.49
CA GLN A 45 13.52 -9.69 -8.34
C GLN A 45 12.47 -8.67 -7.85
N ASN A 46 11.30 -9.17 -7.49
CA ASN A 46 10.29 -8.37 -6.78
C ASN A 46 10.68 -8.18 -5.31
N PHE A 47 10.76 -6.94 -4.85
CA PHE A 47 11.05 -6.61 -3.45
C PHE A 47 9.80 -6.60 -2.55
N MET A 48 8.60 -6.60 -3.14
CA MET A 48 7.35 -6.64 -2.39
C MET A 48 6.91 -8.08 -2.13
N ASN A 49 6.21 -8.30 -1.02
CA ASN A 49 5.53 -9.57 -0.81
C ASN A 49 4.26 -9.61 -1.66
N ASP A 50 4.21 -10.55 -2.60
CA ASP A 50 3.09 -10.80 -3.49
C ASP A 50 2.51 -12.21 -3.34
N ASN A 51 2.70 -12.82 -2.19
CA ASN A 51 2.14 -14.13 -1.86
C ASN A 51 0.89 -13.98 -0.98
N ARG A 52 -0.25 -13.72 -1.63
CA ARG A 52 -1.54 -13.55 -0.97
C ARG A 52 -1.92 -14.74 -0.08
N LYS A 53 -1.58 -15.96 -0.50
CA LYS A 53 -1.89 -17.18 0.25
C LYS A 53 -1.08 -17.29 1.55
N LEU A 54 0.16 -16.83 1.54
CA LEU A 54 1.02 -16.83 2.72
C LEU A 54 0.54 -15.81 3.75
N LEU A 55 0.09 -14.64 3.29
CA LEU A 55 -0.33 -13.55 4.16
C LEU A 55 -1.70 -13.78 4.78
N GLY A 56 -2.55 -14.50 4.07
CA GLY A 56 -3.86 -14.95 4.55
C GLY A 56 -4.85 -13.82 4.88
N GLY A 57 -6.08 -14.23 5.18
CA GLY A 57 -7.11 -13.43 5.81
C GLY A 57 -7.52 -14.08 7.13
N LYS A 58 -8.19 -13.33 7.99
CA LYS A 58 -8.82 -13.83 9.21
C LYS A 58 -10.32 -13.86 9.03
N ASP A 59 -10.96 -14.83 9.66
CA ASP A 59 -12.40 -14.73 9.88
C ASP A 59 -12.66 -13.47 10.71
N MET A 60 -13.59 -12.66 10.23
CA MET A 60 -13.90 -11.39 10.88
C MET A 60 -14.92 -11.63 11.99
N ASP A 61 -14.72 -10.93 13.09
CA ASP A 61 -15.62 -10.94 14.22
C ASP A 61 -16.88 -10.08 13.97
N LYS A 62 -17.82 -10.17 14.91
CA LYS A 62 -19.09 -9.45 14.78
C LYS A 62 -18.94 -7.92 14.69
N PRO A 63 -18.07 -7.24 15.46
CA PRO A 63 -17.82 -5.79 15.29
C PRO A 63 -17.43 -5.41 13.86
N TYR A 64 -16.59 -6.21 13.20
CA TYR A 64 -16.18 -5.95 11.82
C TYR A 64 -17.36 -6.14 10.84
N THR A 65 -18.07 -7.26 10.96
CA THR A 65 -19.18 -7.58 10.04
C THR A 65 -20.39 -6.66 10.22
N ASP A 66 -20.63 -6.19 11.44
CA ASP A 66 -21.66 -5.15 11.70
C ASP A 66 -21.29 -3.81 11.04
N PHE A 67 -19.99 -3.49 10.92
CA PHE A 67 -19.52 -2.23 10.35
C PHE A 67 -19.41 -2.27 8.82
N PHE A 68 -18.79 -3.30 8.26
CA PHE A 68 -18.51 -3.41 6.81
C PHE A 68 -19.50 -4.33 6.06
N GLY A 69 -20.24 -5.20 6.75
CA GLY A 69 -21.17 -6.19 6.20
C GLY A 69 -20.69 -7.63 6.36
N GLU A 70 -21.64 -8.57 6.46
CA GLU A 70 -21.38 -9.99 6.79
C GLU A 70 -20.44 -10.72 5.81
N ASN A 71 -20.42 -10.30 4.54
CA ASN A 71 -19.57 -10.91 3.50
C ASN A 71 -18.24 -10.18 3.28
N LYS A 72 -17.94 -9.22 4.13
CA LYS A 72 -16.69 -8.45 4.04
C LYS A 72 -15.65 -9.02 4.97
N ARG A 73 -14.40 -8.94 4.53
CA ARG A 73 -13.25 -9.35 5.33
C ARG A 73 -12.04 -8.48 5.01
N TRP A 74 -11.19 -8.33 5.98
CA TRP A 74 -9.88 -7.77 5.77
C TRP A 74 -8.87 -8.87 5.44
N GLU A 75 -8.03 -8.60 4.45
CA GLU A 75 -6.91 -9.48 4.06
C GLU A 75 -5.61 -8.69 4.04
N ASN A 76 -4.54 -9.31 4.52
CA ASN A 76 -3.22 -8.76 4.25
C ASN A 76 -2.81 -9.15 2.82
N LEU A 77 -3.04 -8.24 1.89
CA LEU A 77 -2.81 -8.46 0.46
C LEU A 77 -1.35 -8.21 0.04
N GLY A 78 -0.46 -7.84 0.95
CA GLY A 78 0.94 -7.54 0.64
C GLY A 78 1.16 -6.19 -0.02
N GLY A 79 2.35 -6.01 -0.61
CA GLY A 79 2.72 -4.81 -1.34
C GLY A 79 2.80 -3.53 -0.50
N HIS A 80 2.81 -2.39 -1.20
CA HIS A 80 2.82 -1.06 -0.60
C HIS A 80 1.46 -0.39 -0.76
N ARG A 81 0.89 0.12 0.34
CA ARG A 81 -0.49 0.62 0.40
C ARG A 81 -0.63 1.86 1.28
N ILE A 82 -1.78 2.52 1.13
CA ILE A 82 -2.22 3.60 2.02
C ILE A 82 -3.07 3.04 3.15
N TRP A 83 -2.79 3.49 4.37
CA TRP A 83 -3.65 3.29 5.52
C TRP A 83 -3.85 4.59 6.27
N LEU A 84 -4.67 4.59 7.33
CA LEU A 84 -4.91 5.73 8.20
C LEU A 84 -4.32 5.50 9.59
N SER A 85 -3.80 6.54 10.19
CA SER A 85 -3.34 6.56 11.58
C SER A 85 -4.10 7.66 12.36
N PRO A 86 -4.48 7.43 13.62
CA PRO A 86 -4.20 6.25 14.41
C PRO A 86 -4.98 5.01 13.94
N GLU A 87 -4.41 3.83 14.20
CA GLU A 87 -5.10 2.57 13.93
C GLU A 87 -6.31 2.42 14.84
N SER A 88 -7.46 2.12 14.27
CA SER A 88 -8.73 1.89 14.97
C SER A 88 -9.44 0.69 14.35
N TYR A 89 -9.94 -0.20 15.19
CA TYR A 89 -10.69 -1.37 14.76
C TYR A 89 -12.19 -1.19 15.03
N PRO A 90 -13.06 -1.48 14.05
CA PRO A 90 -12.74 -2.04 12.72
C PRO A 90 -12.41 -0.99 11.64
N GLU A 91 -12.55 0.30 11.90
CA GLU A 91 -12.64 1.39 10.92
C GLU A 91 -11.46 1.45 9.94
N THR A 92 -10.23 1.26 10.42
CA THR A 92 -9.04 1.33 9.55
C THR A 92 -8.77 0.05 8.76
N TYR A 93 -9.46 -1.05 9.09
CA TYR A 93 -9.32 -2.34 8.44
C TYR A 93 -10.25 -2.48 7.22
N THR A 94 -10.20 -1.51 6.31
CA THR A 94 -11.04 -1.52 5.11
C THR A 94 -10.82 -2.79 4.28
N PRO A 95 -11.88 -3.39 3.70
CA PRO A 95 -11.77 -4.63 2.91
C PRO A 95 -10.87 -4.52 1.69
N ASP A 96 -10.67 -3.33 1.14
CA ASP A 96 -9.90 -3.06 -0.10
C ASP A 96 -10.36 -3.96 -1.29
N ASP A 97 -11.63 -4.30 -1.36
CA ASP A 97 -12.21 -5.27 -2.30
C ASP A 97 -12.89 -4.63 -3.52
N LYS A 98 -12.67 -3.33 -3.72
CA LYS A 98 -13.27 -2.57 -4.82
C LYS A 98 -12.22 -2.19 -5.87
N PRO A 99 -12.57 -2.15 -7.17
CA PRO A 99 -11.66 -1.68 -8.21
C PRO A 99 -11.38 -0.18 -8.07
N CYS A 100 -10.22 0.25 -8.56
CA CYS A 100 -9.84 1.65 -8.62
C CYS A 100 -10.00 2.24 -10.04
N THR A 101 -9.99 3.56 -10.11
CA THR A 101 -9.85 4.30 -11.36
C THR A 101 -8.38 4.63 -11.59
N VAL A 102 -7.88 4.36 -12.81
CA VAL A 102 -6.51 4.67 -13.21
C VAL A 102 -6.52 5.84 -14.18
N LYS A 103 -5.65 6.83 -13.95
CA LYS A 103 -5.41 7.95 -14.86
C LYS A 103 -3.91 7.99 -15.19
N GLU A 104 -3.58 7.76 -16.45
CA GLU A 104 -2.20 7.91 -16.92
C GLU A 104 -1.76 9.37 -16.87
N THR A 105 -0.49 9.58 -16.61
CA THR A 105 0.20 10.88 -16.61
C THR A 105 1.45 10.79 -17.50
N GLU A 106 2.12 11.91 -17.74
CA GLU A 106 3.31 11.95 -18.59
C GLU A 106 4.42 11.00 -18.13
N ASN A 107 4.59 10.82 -16.83
CA ASN A 107 5.67 10.03 -16.23
C ASN A 107 5.19 8.98 -15.20
N GLY A 108 3.96 8.51 -15.34
CA GLY A 108 3.40 7.49 -14.45
C GLY A 108 1.89 7.40 -14.50
N ALA A 109 1.26 7.19 -13.33
CA ALA A 109 -0.19 7.10 -13.22
C ALA A 109 -0.69 7.50 -11.83
N VAL A 110 -1.97 7.88 -11.78
CA VAL A 110 -2.74 8.14 -10.55
C VAL A 110 -3.78 7.03 -10.40
N PHE A 111 -3.79 6.39 -9.23
CA PHE A 111 -4.73 5.36 -8.82
C PHE A 111 -5.68 5.95 -7.78
N ILE A 112 -6.95 6.10 -8.14
CA ILE A 112 -7.99 6.65 -7.29
C ILE A 112 -8.80 5.48 -6.75
N TYR A 113 -8.74 5.28 -5.44
CA TYR A 113 -9.52 4.24 -4.76
C TYR A 113 -11.01 4.52 -4.88
N ALA A 114 -11.83 3.46 -4.83
CA ALA A 114 -13.24 3.65 -4.56
C ALA A 114 -13.43 4.40 -3.23
N GLU A 115 -14.53 5.11 -3.10
CA GLU A 115 -14.87 5.78 -1.85
C GLU A 115 -15.12 4.74 -0.75
N ASP A 116 -14.46 4.94 0.39
CA ASP A 116 -14.71 4.22 1.63
C ASP A 116 -15.76 5.01 2.42
N SER A 117 -17.04 4.84 2.02
CA SER A 117 -18.18 5.60 2.59
C SER A 117 -18.39 5.33 4.08
N GLU A 118 -18.07 4.11 4.52
CA GLU A 118 -18.20 3.69 5.91
C GLU A 118 -17.30 4.50 6.84
N ILE A 119 -16.12 4.85 6.36
CA ILE A 119 -15.16 5.68 7.11
C ILE A 119 -15.06 7.12 6.57
N GLY A 120 -15.82 7.44 5.51
CA GLY A 120 -15.94 8.79 4.95
C GLY A 120 -14.65 9.35 4.35
N VAL A 121 -13.84 8.51 3.70
CA VAL A 121 -12.61 8.94 3.04
C VAL A 121 -12.48 8.40 1.62
N GLN A 122 -11.70 9.08 0.80
CA GLN A 122 -11.22 8.59 -0.48
C GLN A 122 -9.70 8.67 -0.52
N LYS A 123 -9.07 7.56 -0.86
CA LYS A 123 -7.61 7.43 -0.98
C LYS A 123 -7.16 7.60 -2.43
N GLU A 124 -5.95 8.11 -2.63
CA GLU A 124 -5.32 8.27 -3.95
C GLU A 124 -3.82 8.00 -3.84
N MET A 125 -3.28 7.28 -4.81
CA MET A 125 -1.86 7.01 -4.94
C MET A 125 -1.37 7.45 -6.32
N GLU A 126 -0.45 8.40 -6.37
CA GLU A 126 0.22 8.85 -7.59
C GLU A 126 1.64 8.29 -7.63
N ILE A 127 1.98 7.65 -8.74
CA ILE A 127 3.32 7.09 -8.97
C ILE A 127 3.94 7.82 -10.14
N LYS A 128 5.18 8.29 -9.94
CA LYS A 128 6.02 8.93 -10.95
C LYS A 128 7.38 8.26 -11.00
N MET A 129 7.89 8.07 -12.21
CA MET A 129 9.25 7.59 -12.44
C MET A 129 10.03 8.60 -13.27
N ASP A 130 11.31 8.73 -12.98
CA ASP A 130 12.22 9.44 -13.86
C ASP A 130 12.51 8.59 -15.10
N ALA A 131 12.79 9.22 -16.24
CA ALA A 131 12.78 8.55 -17.55
C ALA A 131 13.84 7.44 -17.70
N ASP A 132 14.95 7.54 -16.98
CA ASP A 132 16.16 6.71 -17.15
C ASP A 132 16.93 6.45 -15.83
N ASP A 133 16.29 6.67 -14.68
CA ASP A 133 16.87 6.49 -13.35
C ASP A 133 16.15 5.37 -12.56
N THR A 134 16.70 5.02 -11.42
CA THR A 134 16.10 4.07 -10.46
C THR A 134 15.16 4.76 -9.45
N ASN A 135 14.86 6.03 -9.66
CA ASN A 135 14.01 6.83 -8.79
C ASN A 135 12.53 6.67 -9.12
N MET A 136 11.75 6.32 -8.11
CA MET A 136 10.29 6.30 -8.15
C MET A 136 9.74 7.12 -6.98
N GLN A 137 8.86 8.05 -7.28
CA GLN A 137 8.12 8.82 -6.28
C GLN A 137 6.72 8.26 -6.13
N VAL A 138 6.29 8.09 -4.89
CA VAL A 138 4.92 7.69 -4.55
C VAL A 138 4.31 8.77 -3.68
N LEU A 139 3.28 9.43 -4.19
CA LEU A 139 2.56 10.46 -3.47
C LEU A 139 1.18 9.92 -3.06
N MET A 140 0.95 9.86 -1.76
CA MET A 140 -0.28 9.35 -1.18
C MET A 140 -1.13 10.48 -0.64
N ARG A 141 -2.41 10.46 -0.99
CA ARG A 141 -3.40 11.46 -0.56
C ARG A 141 -4.60 10.76 0.05
N VAL A 142 -5.17 11.39 1.06
CA VAL A 142 -6.46 10.98 1.63
C VAL A 142 -7.34 12.23 1.70
N LYS A 143 -8.52 12.11 1.11
CA LYS A 143 -9.54 13.15 1.10
C LYS A 143 -10.64 12.78 2.08
N ASN A 144 -10.99 13.69 2.98
CA ASN A 144 -12.22 13.58 3.75
C ASN A 144 -13.43 13.84 2.83
N ILE A 145 -14.32 12.88 2.69
CA ILE A 145 -15.57 12.96 1.94
C ILE A 145 -16.81 12.95 2.85
N ALA A 146 -16.61 12.80 4.17
CA ALA A 146 -17.68 12.95 5.14
C ALA A 146 -18.06 14.43 5.31
N LYS A 147 -19.20 14.67 5.96
CA LYS A 147 -19.63 16.03 6.32
C LYS A 147 -18.91 16.54 7.56
N GLU A 148 -18.52 15.63 8.43
CA GLU A 148 -17.86 15.92 9.68
C GLU A 148 -16.36 16.11 9.47
N GLU A 149 -15.74 16.93 10.30
CA GLU A 149 -14.29 17.07 10.37
C GLU A 149 -13.67 15.77 10.86
N LYS A 150 -12.51 15.42 10.27
CA LYS A 150 -11.75 14.20 10.61
C LYS A 150 -10.29 14.54 10.83
N GLU A 151 -9.72 13.98 11.88
CA GLU A 151 -8.30 14.07 12.19
C GLU A 151 -7.63 12.71 11.95
N PHE A 152 -6.64 12.66 11.07
CA PHE A 152 -5.87 11.46 10.78
C PHE A 152 -4.54 11.81 10.12
N SER A 153 -3.62 10.86 10.11
CA SER A 153 -2.40 10.90 9.31
C SER A 153 -2.45 9.85 8.20
N VAL A 154 -1.83 10.16 7.07
CA VAL A 154 -1.59 9.18 6.00
C VAL A 154 -0.49 8.24 6.47
N TRP A 155 -0.79 6.94 6.49
CA TRP A 155 0.15 5.91 6.90
C TRP A 155 0.46 4.97 5.74
N ALA A 156 1.67 5.11 5.21
CA ALA A 156 2.16 4.27 4.13
C ALA A 156 2.81 3.00 4.70
N LEU A 157 2.31 1.84 4.28
CA LEU A 157 2.78 0.53 4.75
C LEU A 157 3.33 -0.29 3.60
N SER A 158 4.50 -0.90 3.81
CA SER A 158 5.09 -1.86 2.88
C SER A 158 5.23 -3.23 3.51
N VAL A 159 4.77 -4.25 2.80
CA VAL A 159 5.06 -5.65 3.12
C VAL A 159 6.08 -6.14 2.10
N CYS A 160 7.31 -6.33 2.55
CA CYS A 160 8.42 -6.73 1.70
C CYS A 160 8.52 -8.25 1.56
N ALA A 161 9.21 -8.72 0.52
CA ALA A 161 9.56 -10.11 0.35
C ALA A 161 10.43 -10.60 1.52
N GLN A 162 10.31 -11.90 1.84
CA GLN A 162 11.11 -12.52 2.90
C GLN A 162 12.58 -12.66 2.49
N ASN A 163 13.44 -12.89 3.47
CA ASN A 163 14.88 -13.14 3.32
C ASN A 163 15.67 -11.95 2.73
N GLY A 164 15.16 -10.73 2.94
CA GLY A 164 15.85 -9.50 2.56
C GLY A 164 16.61 -8.87 3.73
N THR A 165 17.45 -7.88 3.40
CA THR A 165 18.10 -7.01 4.38
C THR A 165 17.51 -5.62 4.28
N LEU A 166 17.01 -5.07 5.38
CA LEU A 166 16.51 -3.70 5.48
C LEU A 166 17.61 -2.77 5.99
N ILE A 167 17.94 -1.75 5.22
CA ILE A 167 18.91 -0.72 5.60
C ILE A 167 18.15 0.59 5.83
N ILE A 168 18.17 1.10 7.05
CA ILE A 168 17.47 2.33 7.42
C ILE A 168 18.50 3.37 7.87
N PRO A 169 18.62 4.51 7.16
CA PRO A 169 19.38 5.65 7.65
C PRO A 169 18.70 6.21 8.91
N MET A 170 19.42 6.20 10.02
CA MET A 170 18.88 6.70 11.28
C MET A 170 19.00 8.21 11.37
N ASN A 171 18.02 8.85 12.00
CA ASN A 171 18.13 10.27 12.35
C ASN A 171 19.26 10.48 13.37
N THR A 172 20.26 11.31 13.00
CA THR A 172 21.43 11.63 13.84
C THR A 172 21.37 13.03 14.44
N ALA A 173 20.28 13.79 14.22
CA ALA A 173 20.14 15.13 14.78
C ALA A 173 20.14 15.07 16.32
N ASP A 174 20.89 15.95 16.94
CA ASP A 174 20.86 16.14 18.39
C ASP A 174 19.54 16.82 18.78
N LYS A 175 18.81 16.21 19.70
CA LYS A 175 17.54 16.69 20.28
C LYS A 175 17.69 17.07 21.75
N GLY A 176 18.90 17.23 22.24
CA GLY A 176 19.20 17.49 23.64
C GLY A 176 18.93 16.26 24.50
N LEU A 177 18.07 16.39 25.51
CA LEU A 177 17.78 15.30 26.44
C LEU A 177 16.84 14.23 25.90
N LEU A 178 16.14 14.50 24.78
CA LEU A 178 15.17 13.57 24.22
C LEU A 178 15.82 12.64 23.19
N HIS A 179 15.39 11.39 23.20
CA HIS A 179 15.79 10.43 22.18
C HIS A 179 15.25 10.87 20.78
N ASN A 180 16.01 10.62 19.75
CA ASN A 180 15.63 10.89 18.35
C ASN A 180 15.38 9.62 17.54
N ARG A 181 15.46 8.46 18.19
CA ARG A 181 15.27 7.12 17.64
C ARG A 181 14.59 6.24 18.67
N GLU A 182 13.67 5.44 18.20
CA GLU A 182 12.98 4.43 18.99
C GLU A 182 12.85 3.15 18.17
N LEU A 183 13.00 2.01 18.80
CA LEU A 183 12.73 0.69 18.23
C LEU A 183 11.59 0.05 19.01
N SER A 184 10.45 -0.10 18.34
CA SER A 184 9.29 -0.79 18.90
C SER A 184 9.11 -2.13 18.22
N ILE A 185 8.99 -3.19 19.02
CA ILE A 185 8.86 -4.57 18.54
C ILE A 185 7.52 -5.11 19.05
N TRP A 186 6.71 -5.60 18.10
CA TRP A 186 5.43 -6.21 18.45
C TRP A 186 5.62 -7.59 19.04
N SER A 187 4.72 -7.97 19.95
CA SER A 187 4.77 -9.26 20.67
C SER A 187 4.72 -10.50 19.76
N TYR A 188 4.21 -10.34 18.54
CA TYR A 188 4.15 -11.41 17.52
C TYR A 188 5.36 -11.45 16.59
N THR A 189 6.36 -10.57 16.80
CA THR A 189 7.57 -10.57 15.97
C THR A 189 8.42 -11.79 16.30
N ASP A 190 8.78 -12.55 15.28
CA ASP A 190 9.75 -13.64 15.42
C ASP A 190 11.16 -13.06 15.47
N MET A 191 11.78 -13.17 16.64
CA MET A 191 13.14 -12.67 16.88
C MET A 191 14.22 -13.71 16.62
N SER A 192 13.84 -14.92 16.17
CA SER A 192 14.76 -16.00 15.86
C SER A 192 15.15 -16.06 14.39
N ALA A 193 14.54 -15.23 13.57
CA ALA A 193 14.74 -15.19 12.12
C ALA A 193 15.93 -14.30 11.71
#